data_a16fe599b8d066595fe6e6145a760736
#
_entry.id   a16fe599b8d066595fe6e6145a760736
#
_cell.length_a   1.000
_cell.length_b   1.000
_cell.length_c   1.000
_cell.angle_alpha   90.00
_cell.angle_beta   90.00
_cell.angle_gamma   90.00
#
_symmetry.space_group_name_H-M   'P 1'
#
loop_
_entity.id
_entity.type
_entity.pdbx_description
1 polymer ?
#
loop_
_entity_poly.entity_id
_entity_poly.type
_entity_poly.pdbx_seq_one_letter_code
_entity_poly.pdbx_strand_id
1 'polypeptide(L)'
;RPDAHASTRRVIDDWLTVVDAPTAPERARLLNAQMAAAAAYPRLTDHDDEGWHLHYRDEDQSLAHVLHAVISVGTALHLTTRGMHRLGRCEAGLLVPGECTAVVVDVTRNGRQRYCSVRCANRAAVRRHRARARPTP
;
A
#
# COMPACT_ATOMS: atom_id res chain seq x y z
N ARG A 1 25.32 -4.33 -6.52
CA ARG A 1 24.88 -3.42 -7.60
C ARG A 1 24.13 -2.25 -6.96
N PRO A 2 24.79 -1.10 -6.69
CA PRO A 2 24.16 0.02 -5.96
C PRO A 2 22.93 0.59 -6.67
N ASP A 3 22.87 0.53 -7.98
CA ASP A 3 21.79 1.07 -8.80
C ASP A 3 20.44 0.35 -8.62
N ALA A 4 20.46 -0.97 -8.44
CA ALA A 4 19.23 -1.76 -8.30
C ALA A 4 18.50 -1.44 -6.98
N HIS A 5 19.24 -1.23 -5.89
CA HIS A 5 18.65 -0.85 -4.61
C HIS A 5 18.05 0.56 -4.64
N ALA A 6 18.74 1.51 -5.26
CA ALA A 6 18.24 2.89 -5.40
C ALA A 6 16.97 2.93 -6.26
N SER A 7 16.93 2.16 -7.35
CA SER A 7 15.76 2.09 -8.23
C SER A 7 14.57 1.44 -7.53
N THR A 8 14.78 0.35 -6.79
CA THR A 8 13.73 -0.31 -6.01
C THR A 8 13.19 0.61 -4.90
N ARG A 9 14.08 1.34 -4.21
CA ARG A 9 13.66 2.31 -3.19
C ARG A 9 12.77 3.39 -3.78
N ARG A 10 13.12 3.95 -4.94
CA ARG A 10 12.27 4.94 -5.63
C ARG A 10 10.88 4.41 -5.93
N VAL A 11 10.74 3.16 -6.36
CA VAL A 11 9.42 2.54 -6.57
C VAL A 11 8.58 2.55 -5.30
N ILE A 12 9.20 2.22 -4.16
CA ILE A 12 8.49 2.25 -2.87
C ILE A 12 8.14 3.68 -2.46
N ASP A 13 9.06 4.64 -2.62
CA ASP A 13 8.82 6.05 -2.29
C ASP A 13 7.68 6.62 -3.16
N ASP A 14 7.66 6.31 -4.45
CA ASP A 14 6.57 6.70 -5.36
C ASP A 14 5.23 6.08 -4.93
N TRP A 15 5.22 4.80 -4.57
CA TRP A 15 4.01 4.15 -4.07
C TRP A 15 3.51 4.76 -2.75
N LEU A 16 4.40 5.19 -1.88
CA LEU A 16 4.02 5.86 -0.64
C LEU A 16 3.26 7.18 -0.90
N THR A 17 3.48 7.84 -2.02
CA THR A 17 2.65 9.00 -2.42
C THR A 17 1.19 8.62 -2.64
N VAL A 18 0.92 7.42 -3.18
CA VAL A 18 -0.44 6.88 -3.32
C VAL A 18 -1.07 6.57 -1.97
N VAL A 19 -0.28 5.99 -1.05
CA VAL A 19 -0.73 5.70 0.32
C VAL A 19 -1.15 6.98 1.05
N ASP A 20 -0.35 8.04 0.93
CA ASP A 20 -0.50 9.30 1.64
C ASP A 20 -1.43 10.30 0.93
N ALA A 21 -1.98 9.94 -0.22
CA ALA A 21 -2.90 10.80 -0.96
C ALA A 21 -4.11 11.21 -0.10
N PRO A 22 -4.41 12.53 0.02
CA PRO A 22 -5.41 13.03 0.95
C PRO A 22 -6.85 12.71 0.54
N THR A 23 -7.09 12.44 -0.74
CA THR A 23 -8.42 12.14 -1.27
C THR A 23 -8.41 10.94 -2.21
N ALA A 24 -9.57 10.31 -2.37
CA ALA A 24 -9.73 9.20 -3.31
C ALA A 24 -9.44 9.59 -4.78
N PRO A 25 -9.89 10.74 -5.29
CA PRO A 25 -9.54 11.19 -6.64
C PRO A 25 -8.03 11.39 -6.82
N GLU A 26 -7.35 11.99 -5.86
CA GLU A 26 -5.90 12.19 -5.93
C GLU A 26 -5.15 10.86 -5.88
N ARG A 27 -5.57 9.94 -5.02
CA ARG A 27 -5.04 8.57 -4.97
C ARG A 27 -5.17 7.86 -6.32
N ALA A 28 -6.36 7.95 -6.93
CA ALA A 28 -6.61 7.35 -8.24
C ALA A 28 -5.72 7.99 -9.34
N ARG A 29 -5.56 9.31 -9.33
CA ARG A 29 -4.71 10.03 -10.28
C ARG A 29 -3.24 9.58 -10.19
N LEU A 30 -2.70 9.52 -8.96
CA LEU A 30 -1.32 9.07 -8.73
C LEU A 30 -1.12 7.61 -9.15
N LEU A 31 -2.04 6.74 -8.78
CA LEU A 31 -1.97 5.33 -9.11
C LEU A 31 -2.08 5.08 -10.63
N ASN A 32 -2.96 5.81 -11.31
CA ASN A 32 -3.07 5.76 -12.76
C ASN A 32 -1.75 6.19 -13.46
N ALA A 33 -1.09 7.23 -12.94
CA ALA A 33 0.21 7.66 -13.48
C ALA A 33 1.28 6.57 -13.29
N GLN A 34 1.31 5.90 -12.14
CA GLN A 34 2.24 4.79 -11.88
C GLN A 34 1.96 3.58 -12.77
N MET A 35 0.69 3.20 -12.95
CA MET A 35 0.32 2.13 -13.87
C MET A 35 0.70 2.46 -15.33
N ALA A 36 0.46 3.69 -15.77
CA ALA A 36 0.84 4.13 -17.11
C ALA A 36 2.36 4.09 -17.36
N ALA A 37 3.16 4.29 -16.30
CA ALA A 37 4.62 4.25 -16.38
C ALA A 37 5.20 2.83 -16.38
N ALA A 38 4.50 1.85 -15.81
CA ALA A 38 5.09 0.55 -15.53
C ALA A 38 4.27 -0.66 -16.02
N ALA A 39 2.95 -0.55 -16.15
CA ALA A 39 2.13 -1.66 -16.58
C ALA A 39 2.07 -1.76 -18.11
N ALA A 40 2.25 -2.97 -18.62
CA ALA A 40 2.03 -3.28 -20.02
C ALA A 40 0.58 -3.75 -20.26
N TYR A 41 0.23 -3.95 -21.51
CA TYR A 41 -1.04 -4.53 -21.91
C TYR A 41 -1.28 -5.88 -21.23
N PRO A 42 -2.42 -6.07 -20.53
CA PRO A 42 -2.71 -7.33 -19.84
C PRO A 42 -2.86 -8.51 -20.81
N ARG A 43 -2.19 -9.62 -20.50
CA ARG A 43 -2.23 -10.85 -21.29
C ARG A 43 -2.47 -12.04 -20.38
N LEU A 44 -3.35 -12.96 -20.80
CA LEU A 44 -3.43 -14.28 -20.18
C LEU A 44 -2.26 -15.12 -20.69
N THR A 45 -1.58 -15.76 -19.79
CA THR A 45 -0.47 -16.66 -20.11
C THR A 45 -0.49 -17.89 -19.21
N ASP A 46 0.01 -18.98 -19.74
CA ASP A 46 0.22 -20.24 -19.06
C ASP A 46 1.63 -20.73 -19.42
N HIS A 47 2.57 -20.42 -18.55
CA HIS A 47 3.96 -20.87 -18.68
C HIS A 47 4.41 -21.48 -17.36
N ASP A 48 5.44 -22.30 -17.41
CA ASP A 48 6.06 -22.93 -16.25
C ASP A 48 5.15 -23.87 -15.43
N ASP A 49 4.08 -24.40 -16.03
CA ASP A 49 3.11 -25.29 -15.39
C ASP A 49 2.39 -24.71 -14.16
N GLU A 50 2.43 -23.38 -13.97
CA GLU A 50 1.77 -22.69 -12.85
C GLU A 50 0.28 -22.40 -13.11
N GLY A 51 -0.23 -22.72 -14.32
CA GLY A 51 -1.60 -22.47 -14.75
C GLY A 51 -1.83 -21.05 -15.26
N TRP A 52 -3.03 -20.81 -15.78
CA TRP A 52 -3.41 -19.54 -16.38
C TRP A 52 -3.36 -18.39 -15.37
N HIS A 53 -2.59 -17.34 -15.71
CA HIS A 53 -2.48 -16.14 -14.91
C HIS A 53 -2.34 -14.88 -15.77
N LEU A 54 -2.52 -13.72 -15.16
CA LEU A 54 -2.51 -12.43 -15.83
C LEU A 54 -1.11 -11.82 -15.78
N HIS A 55 -0.51 -11.60 -16.95
CA HIS A 55 0.66 -10.77 -17.12
C HIS A 55 0.24 -9.33 -17.49
N TYR A 56 0.82 -8.35 -16.82
CA TYR A 56 0.63 -6.92 -17.09
C TYR A 56 1.95 -6.16 -17.09
N ARG A 57 3.02 -6.87 -17.44
CA ARG A 57 4.37 -6.33 -17.65
C ARG A 57 5.00 -6.94 -18.87
N ASP A 58 5.94 -6.25 -19.47
CA ASP A 58 6.77 -6.82 -20.53
C ASP A 58 7.83 -7.76 -19.96
N GLU A 59 8.32 -8.65 -20.81
CA GLU A 59 9.44 -9.54 -20.51
C GLU A 59 10.75 -8.73 -20.46
N ASP A 60 11.78 -9.30 -19.82
CA ASP A 60 13.13 -8.73 -19.73
C ASP A 60 13.23 -7.36 -19.06
N GLN A 61 12.27 -7.00 -18.21
CA GLN A 61 12.30 -5.77 -17.46
C GLN A 61 13.19 -5.86 -16.21
N SER A 62 13.71 -4.71 -15.78
CA SER A 62 14.45 -4.63 -14.51
C SER A 62 13.56 -5.01 -13.32
N LEU A 63 14.17 -5.50 -12.23
CA LEU A 63 13.44 -5.81 -10.99
C LEU A 63 12.62 -4.62 -10.49
N ALA A 64 13.14 -3.41 -10.55
CA ALA A 64 12.43 -2.20 -10.14
C ALA A 64 11.17 -1.97 -10.99
N HIS A 65 11.25 -2.18 -12.31
CA HIS A 65 10.10 -2.04 -13.19
C HIS A 65 9.04 -3.12 -12.93
N VAL A 66 9.47 -4.37 -12.72
CA VAL A 66 8.57 -5.47 -12.34
C VAL A 66 7.83 -5.16 -11.04
N LEU A 67 8.56 -4.71 -10.01
CA LEU A 67 7.96 -4.33 -8.73
C LEU A 67 6.99 -3.15 -8.89
N HIS A 68 7.35 -2.16 -9.71
CA HIS A 68 6.47 -1.02 -9.97
C HIS A 68 5.15 -1.46 -10.60
N ALA A 69 5.19 -2.31 -11.63
CA ALA A 69 4.00 -2.85 -12.27
C ALA A 69 3.13 -3.66 -11.29
N VAL A 70 3.74 -4.62 -10.57
CA VAL A 70 3.04 -5.50 -9.62
C VAL A 70 2.38 -4.70 -8.49
N ILE A 71 3.12 -3.76 -7.88
CA ILE A 71 2.62 -2.94 -6.77
C ILE A 71 1.48 -2.04 -7.25
N SER A 72 1.65 -1.37 -8.39
CA SER A 72 0.65 -0.42 -8.90
C SER A 72 -0.64 -1.14 -9.30
N VAL A 73 -0.56 -2.20 -10.10
CA VAL A 73 -1.73 -2.96 -10.54
C VAL A 73 -2.38 -3.69 -9.37
N GLY A 74 -1.58 -4.33 -8.49
CA GLY A 74 -2.10 -5.00 -7.28
C GLY A 74 -2.83 -4.03 -6.35
N THR A 75 -2.29 -2.82 -6.17
CA THR A 75 -2.96 -1.75 -5.40
C THR A 75 -4.26 -1.33 -6.06
N ALA A 76 -4.27 -1.11 -7.38
CA ALA A 76 -5.49 -0.75 -8.11
C ALA A 76 -6.58 -1.82 -7.97
N LEU A 77 -6.25 -3.09 -8.15
CA LEU A 77 -7.17 -4.21 -7.98
C LEU A 77 -7.70 -4.30 -6.55
N HIS A 78 -6.83 -4.12 -5.55
CA HIS A 78 -7.24 -4.10 -4.15
C HIS A 78 -8.24 -2.97 -3.85
N LEU A 79 -7.92 -1.76 -4.29
CA LEU A 79 -8.75 -0.58 -4.02
C LEU A 79 -10.08 -0.60 -4.77
N THR A 80 -10.11 -1.08 -6.01
CA THR A 80 -11.36 -1.19 -6.79
C THR A 80 -12.30 -2.26 -6.25
N THR A 81 -11.76 -3.36 -5.74
CA THR A 81 -12.57 -4.46 -5.23
C THR A 81 -12.98 -4.29 -3.76
N ARG A 82 -12.18 -3.55 -2.97
CA ARG A 82 -12.38 -3.46 -1.51
C ARG A 82 -12.68 -2.06 -1.00
N GLY A 83 -12.40 -1.03 -1.81
CA GLY A 83 -12.66 0.37 -1.48
C GLY A 83 -11.39 1.19 -1.24
N MET A 84 -11.44 2.46 -1.63
CA MET A 84 -10.31 3.40 -1.61
C MET A 84 -9.77 3.69 -0.19
N HIS A 85 -10.57 3.44 0.84
CA HIS A 85 -10.19 3.62 2.25
C HIS A 85 -9.36 2.47 2.84
N ARG A 86 -9.18 1.39 2.08
CA ARG A 86 -8.49 0.17 2.54
C ARG A 86 -6.97 0.24 2.50
N LEU A 87 -6.43 1.40 2.19
CA LEU A 87 -4.99 1.67 2.15
C LEU A 87 -4.70 2.95 2.94
N GLY A 88 -3.73 2.91 3.84
CA GLY A 88 -3.36 4.09 4.62
C GLY A 88 -2.22 3.83 5.58
N ARG A 89 -1.93 4.81 6.44
CA ARG A 89 -0.94 4.70 7.50
C ARG A 89 -1.51 4.04 8.75
N CYS A 90 -0.65 3.37 9.50
CA CYS A 90 -1.00 2.84 10.81
C CYS A 90 -1.46 3.96 11.75
N GLU A 91 -2.67 3.84 12.33
CA GLU A 91 -3.21 4.88 13.22
C GLU A 91 -2.33 5.16 14.46
N ALA A 92 -1.50 4.23 14.90
CA ALA A 92 -0.58 4.49 15.99
C ALA A 92 0.41 5.63 15.66
N GLY A 93 0.86 5.72 14.40
CA GLY A 93 1.73 6.78 13.92
C GLY A 93 1.00 8.11 13.68
N LEU A 94 -0.29 8.05 13.35
CA LEU A 94 -1.13 9.25 13.22
C LEU A 94 -1.48 9.86 14.58
N LEU A 95 -1.66 9.02 15.61
CA LEU A 95 -1.93 9.49 16.98
C LEU A 95 -0.70 10.11 17.65
N VAL A 96 0.49 9.57 17.34
CA VAL A 96 1.76 10.09 17.83
C VAL A 96 2.77 10.06 16.70
N PRO A 97 3.14 11.23 16.15
CA PRO A 97 4.13 11.34 15.09
C PRO A 97 5.43 10.60 15.43
N GLY A 98 5.91 9.79 14.48
CA GLY A 98 7.14 9.00 14.64
C GLY A 98 6.99 7.67 15.38
N GLU A 99 5.84 7.37 15.99
CA GLU A 99 5.67 6.08 16.69
C GLU A 99 5.57 4.88 15.75
N CYS A 100 4.97 5.07 14.58
CA CYS A 100 4.86 4.04 13.55
C CYS A 100 4.69 4.66 12.17
N THR A 101 5.52 4.25 11.23
CA THR A 101 5.46 4.69 9.82
C THR A 101 4.90 3.63 8.88
N ALA A 102 4.46 2.49 9.42
CA ALA A 102 4.01 1.36 8.63
C ALA A 102 2.72 1.69 7.86
N VAL A 103 2.63 1.10 6.67
CA VAL A 103 1.41 1.09 5.86
C VAL A 103 0.50 -0.05 6.32
N VAL A 104 -0.80 0.20 6.26
CA VAL A 104 -1.85 -0.80 6.46
C VAL A 104 -2.57 -1.00 5.14
N VAL A 105 -2.53 -2.23 4.62
CA VAL A 105 -3.37 -2.71 3.53
C VAL A 105 -4.46 -3.56 4.17
N ASP A 106 -5.68 -3.03 4.24
CA ASP A 106 -6.77 -3.72 4.92
C ASP A 106 -7.39 -4.79 4.02
N VAL A 107 -6.98 -6.02 4.25
CA VAL A 107 -7.51 -7.22 3.58
C VAL A 107 -8.64 -7.89 4.38
N THR A 108 -9.04 -7.34 5.52
CA THR A 108 -10.08 -7.91 6.37
C THR A 108 -11.46 -7.82 5.71
N ARG A 109 -12.35 -8.75 6.06
CA ARG A 109 -13.70 -8.79 5.51
C ARG A 109 -14.50 -7.52 5.81
N ASN A 110 -14.34 -6.97 7.02
CA ASN A 110 -15.14 -5.85 7.53
C ASN A 110 -14.52 -4.46 7.27
N GLY A 111 -13.30 -4.36 6.72
CA GLY A 111 -12.65 -3.09 6.41
C GLY A 111 -12.27 -2.23 7.61
N ARG A 112 -11.94 -2.84 8.73
CA ARG A 112 -11.71 -2.13 10.00
C ARG A 112 -10.27 -2.22 10.51
N GLN A 113 -9.35 -2.75 9.72
CA GLN A 113 -7.96 -2.81 10.13
C GLN A 113 -7.34 -1.41 10.07
N ARG A 114 -6.93 -0.90 11.23
CA ARG A 114 -6.36 0.43 11.41
C ARG A 114 -4.90 0.41 11.86
N TYR A 115 -4.46 -0.74 12.35
CA TYR A 115 -3.13 -0.91 12.93
C TYR A 115 -2.37 -1.98 12.18
N CYS A 116 -1.06 -1.75 11.98
CA CYS A 116 -0.19 -2.70 11.30
C CYS A 116 0.11 -3.96 12.12
N SER A 117 -0.11 -3.90 13.44
CA SER A 117 0.15 -5.00 14.36
C SER A 117 -0.69 -4.90 15.63
N VAL A 118 -0.83 -6.02 16.33
CA VAL A 118 -1.45 -6.09 17.67
C VAL A 118 -0.74 -5.16 18.66
N ARG A 119 0.58 -5.03 18.57
CA ARG A 119 1.37 -4.12 19.41
C ARG A 119 0.94 -2.66 19.22
N CYS A 120 0.73 -2.21 17.98
CA CYS A 120 0.25 -0.86 17.70
C CYS A 120 -1.20 -0.66 18.18
N ALA A 121 -2.07 -1.65 17.98
CA ALA A 121 -3.45 -1.61 18.47
C ALA A 121 -3.51 -1.49 20.00
N ASN A 122 -2.71 -2.28 20.73
CA ASN A 122 -2.65 -2.25 22.19
C ASN A 122 -2.12 -0.91 22.70
N ARG A 123 -1.07 -0.37 22.11
CA ARG A 123 -0.55 0.98 22.49
C ARG A 123 -1.62 2.05 22.33
N ALA A 124 -2.32 2.06 21.22
CA ALA A 124 -3.41 3.00 20.99
C ALA A 124 -4.57 2.81 21.97
N ALA A 125 -4.92 1.58 22.33
CA ALA A 125 -5.96 1.29 23.33
C ALA A 125 -5.59 1.81 24.72
N VAL A 126 -4.36 1.56 25.18
CA VAL A 126 -3.85 2.07 26.48
C VAL A 126 -3.89 3.59 26.52
N ARG A 127 -3.51 4.27 25.42
CA ARG A 127 -3.56 5.74 25.36
C ARG A 127 -4.98 6.27 25.46
N ARG A 128 -5.90 5.69 24.70
CA ARG A 128 -7.33 6.09 24.79
C ARG A 128 -7.88 5.90 26.21
N HIS A 129 -7.52 4.81 26.86
CA HIS A 129 -7.93 4.56 28.24
C HIS A 129 -7.39 5.63 29.19
N ARG A 130 -6.08 5.93 29.13
CA ARG A 130 -5.43 6.96 29.96
C ARG A 130 -5.98 8.37 29.70
N ALA A 131 -6.31 8.69 28.46
CA ALA A 131 -6.90 9.99 28.12
C ALA A 131 -8.30 10.17 28.73
N ARG A 132 -9.10 9.10 28.79
CA ARG A 132 -10.44 9.10 29.41
C ARG A 132 -10.37 9.13 30.93
N ALA A 133 -9.31 8.60 31.54
CA ALA A 133 -9.13 8.54 32.99
C ALA A 133 -8.55 9.83 33.58
N ARG A 134 -8.14 10.81 32.74
CA ARG A 134 -7.70 12.14 33.21
C ARG A 134 -8.93 12.97 33.58
N PRO A 135 -9.07 13.43 34.84
CA PRO A 135 -10.13 14.37 35.22
C PRO A 135 -9.96 15.64 34.38
N THR A 136 -11.07 16.16 33.86
CA THR A 136 -11.13 17.53 33.33
C THR A 136 -10.89 18.51 34.48
N PRO A 137 -10.02 19.50 34.32
CA PRO A 137 -9.80 20.54 35.36
C PRO A 137 -11.06 21.36 35.65
#